data_242649164144b64b5aba6394d7ac4d8d
#
_entry.id   242649164144b64b5aba6394d7ac4d8d
#
_cell.length_a   1.000
_cell.length_b   1.000
_cell.length_c   1.000
_cell.angle_alpha   90.00
_cell.angle_beta   90.00
_cell.angle_gamma   90.00
#
_symmetry.space_group_name_H-M   'P 1'
#
loop_
_entity.id
_entity.type
_entity.pdbx_description
1 polymer ?
#
loop_
_entity_poly.entity_id
_entity_poly.type
_entity_poly.pdbx_seq_one_letter_code
_entity_poly.pdbx_strand_id
1 'polypeptide(L)'
;MLDNYFFTTDYQRAIKQKGCRLVCVDDMHDKHYVADVVINHTLTDSGLFDVEPYTKLCLGFDWALLRRPFIEAVNKLCSCAKRTESITITFGGVDSFDFTGHYIREAMQLPTVSQITAVVGDAYQPQKPRVRDRRVSYCSNLTAQQMAELFCASDWVICSASTVSIEAIACGAKLAVGWYVDNQADYYSLLTSTGGVLPLGNIKDNPIPLTSLEIAGVDNLQIKSGIRERYINLFEELGRNVH
;
A
#
# COMPACT_ATOMS: atom_id res chain seq x y z
N MET A 1 -14.22 13.20 10.31
CA MET A 1 -13.74 12.23 9.31
C MET A 1 -14.19 10.84 9.72
N LEU A 2 -14.66 10.02 8.77
CA LEU A 2 -14.96 8.62 8.94
C LEU A 2 -13.90 7.80 8.21
N ASP A 3 -13.34 6.82 8.90
CA ASP A 3 -12.35 5.88 8.41
C ASP A 3 -12.67 4.51 9.03
N ASN A 4 -13.55 3.78 8.36
CA ASN A 4 -14.05 2.48 8.83
C ASN A 4 -14.86 1.79 7.73
N TYR A 5 -14.90 0.49 7.69
CA TYR A 5 -15.69 -0.31 6.73
C TYR A 5 -17.20 -0.34 7.02
N PHE A 6 -17.63 -0.02 8.25
CA PHE A 6 -18.99 -0.29 8.72
C PHE A 6 -19.92 0.93 8.75
N PHE A 7 -19.47 2.12 8.37
CA PHE A 7 -20.39 3.27 8.33
C PHE A 7 -21.34 3.17 7.13
N THR A 8 -22.61 3.49 7.39
CA THR A 8 -23.68 3.46 6.37
C THR A 8 -23.95 4.87 5.82
N THR A 9 -24.69 4.94 4.71
CA THR A 9 -25.21 6.22 4.19
C THR A 9 -26.08 6.94 5.23
N ASP A 10 -26.91 6.23 5.99
CA ASP A 10 -27.75 6.83 7.03
C ASP A 10 -26.92 7.40 8.18
N TYR A 11 -25.83 6.75 8.55
CA TYR A 11 -24.89 7.27 9.53
C TYR A 11 -24.23 8.56 9.04
N GLN A 12 -23.85 8.61 7.77
CA GLN A 12 -23.33 9.84 7.14
C GLN A 12 -24.37 10.95 7.17
N ARG A 13 -25.65 10.67 6.83
CA ARG A 13 -26.76 11.65 6.90
C ARG A 13 -26.96 12.19 8.31
N ALA A 14 -26.91 11.33 9.32
CA ALA A 14 -27.04 11.75 10.71
C ALA A 14 -25.93 12.72 11.16
N ILE A 15 -24.70 12.52 10.68
CA ILE A 15 -23.58 13.45 10.93
C ILE A 15 -23.81 14.76 10.19
N LYS A 16 -24.18 14.72 8.92
CA LYS A 16 -24.44 15.93 8.10
C LYS A 16 -25.56 16.79 8.69
N GLN A 17 -26.62 16.17 9.26
CA GLN A 17 -27.72 16.88 9.95
C GLN A 17 -27.25 17.69 11.17
N LYS A 18 -26.07 17.40 11.73
CA LYS A 18 -25.46 18.21 12.81
C LYS A 18 -24.74 19.46 12.30
N GLY A 19 -24.77 19.72 10.98
CA GLY A 19 -24.06 20.84 10.36
C GLY A 19 -22.57 20.63 10.15
N CYS A 20 -22.09 19.40 10.30
CA CYS A 20 -20.67 19.10 10.13
C CYS A 20 -20.31 18.89 8.65
N ARG A 21 -19.12 19.31 8.26
CA ARG A 21 -18.46 18.82 7.05
C ARG A 21 -18.00 17.38 7.27
N LEU A 22 -18.21 16.54 6.28
CA LEU A 22 -17.92 15.11 6.36
C LEU A 22 -16.89 14.69 5.31
N VAL A 23 -15.82 14.08 5.78
CA VAL A 23 -14.81 13.42 4.95
C VAL A 23 -14.87 11.93 5.24
N CYS A 24 -15.03 11.11 4.20
CA CYS A 24 -14.94 9.65 4.27
C CYS A 24 -13.62 9.19 3.66
N VAL A 25 -12.94 8.26 4.34
CA VAL A 25 -11.89 7.43 3.78
C VAL A 25 -12.53 6.07 3.55
N ASP A 26 -12.47 5.58 2.33
CA ASP A 26 -13.16 4.35 1.98
C ASP A 26 -12.45 3.56 0.90
N ASP A 27 -12.27 2.28 1.14
CA ASP A 27 -11.63 1.33 0.22
C ASP A 27 -12.64 0.44 -0.53
N MET A 28 -13.94 0.47 -0.10
CA MET A 28 -14.93 -0.50 -0.55
C MET A 28 -15.82 0.01 -1.68
N HIS A 29 -16.04 1.33 -1.80
CA HIS A 29 -16.93 1.99 -2.77
C HIS A 29 -18.31 1.30 -2.96
N ASP A 30 -18.81 0.67 -1.88
CA ASP A 30 -19.97 -0.22 -1.87
C ASP A 30 -21.28 0.48 -1.40
N LYS A 31 -21.27 1.80 -1.24
CA LYS A 31 -22.38 2.57 -0.68
C LYS A 31 -22.54 3.94 -1.35
N HIS A 32 -23.71 4.56 -1.18
CA HIS A 32 -23.93 5.94 -1.56
C HIS A 32 -23.30 6.90 -0.55
N TYR A 33 -22.52 7.88 -1.01
CA TYR A 33 -21.84 8.86 -0.18
C TYR A 33 -22.55 10.21 -0.20
N VAL A 34 -22.93 10.70 0.99
CA VAL A 34 -23.42 12.08 1.21
C VAL A 34 -22.33 12.96 1.86
N ALA A 35 -21.11 12.50 1.89
CA ALA A 35 -19.95 13.22 2.39
C ALA A 35 -19.59 14.41 1.49
N ASP A 36 -18.93 15.44 2.06
CA ASP A 36 -18.37 16.54 1.27
C ASP A 36 -17.13 16.09 0.49
N VAL A 37 -16.37 15.14 1.01
CA VAL A 37 -15.19 14.56 0.37
C VAL A 37 -15.16 13.06 0.62
N VAL A 38 -14.81 12.29 -0.44
CA VAL A 38 -14.43 10.89 -0.35
C VAL A 38 -12.98 10.75 -0.79
N ILE A 39 -12.17 10.12 0.03
CA ILE A 39 -10.76 9.82 -0.24
C ILE A 39 -10.63 8.32 -0.47
N ASN A 40 -10.13 7.95 -1.63
CA ASN A 40 -9.73 6.58 -1.93
C ASN A 40 -8.40 6.61 -2.68
N HIS A 41 -7.34 6.13 -2.04
CA HIS A 41 -6.00 6.15 -2.61
C HIS A 41 -5.67 4.92 -3.45
N THR A 42 -6.59 3.96 -3.54
CA THR A 42 -6.41 2.69 -4.25
C THR A 42 -7.10 2.65 -5.61
N LEU A 43 -8.00 3.57 -5.91
CA LEU A 43 -8.75 3.62 -7.17
C LEU A 43 -8.62 4.99 -7.83
N THR A 44 -8.78 5.04 -9.15
CA THR A 44 -8.71 6.28 -9.94
C THR A 44 -9.97 6.54 -10.76
N ASP A 45 -10.82 5.52 -10.95
CA ASP A 45 -12.06 5.65 -11.71
C ASP A 45 -13.18 6.22 -10.82
N SER A 46 -13.59 7.46 -11.11
CA SER A 46 -14.69 8.12 -10.41
C SER A 46 -16.06 7.48 -10.65
N GLY A 47 -16.22 6.74 -11.76
CA GLY A 47 -17.46 6.07 -12.10
C GLY A 47 -17.83 4.90 -11.19
N LEU A 48 -16.88 4.43 -10.37
CA LEU A 48 -17.11 3.39 -9.38
C LEU A 48 -17.80 3.89 -8.09
N PHE A 49 -17.92 5.22 -7.93
CA PHE A 49 -18.42 5.81 -6.69
C PHE A 49 -19.82 6.40 -6.87
N ASP A 50 -20.78 5.93 -6.09
CA ASP A 50 -22.11 6.51 -5.99
C ASP A 50 -22.08 7.67 -4.97
N VAL A 51 -22.08 8.91 -5.48
CA VAL A 51 -21.86 10.12 -4.66
C VAL A 51 -22.86 11.22 -4.99
N GLU A 52 -23.08 12.13 -4.05
CA GLU A 52 -23.84 13.36 -4.31
C GLU A 52 -23.09 14.29 -5.29
N PRO A 53 -23.81 15.12 -6.08
CA PRO A 53 -23.18 16.02 -7.05
C PRO A 53 -22.18 17.02 -6.46
N TYR A 54 -22.28 17.32 -5.17
CA TYR A 54 -21.36 18.21 -4.47
C TYR A 54 -20.14 17.50 -3.87
N THR A 55 -20.12 16.18 -3.87
CA THR A 55 -19.04 15.39 -3.26
C THR A 55 -17.77 15.50 -4.08
N LYS A 56 -16.70 15.93 -3.46
CA LYS A 56 -15.36 15.93 -4.06
C LYS A 56 -14.71 14.57 -3.91
N LEU A 57 -14.37 13.95 -5.01
CA LEU A 57 -13.59 12.69 -5.03
C LEU A 57 -12.10 13.00 -5.05
N CYS A 58 -11.37 12.43 -4.09
CA CYS A 58 -9.92 12.49 -3.96
C CYS A 58 -9.34 11.10 -4.16
N LEU A 59 -9.01 10.76 -5.42
CA LEU A 59 -8.69 9.39 -5.84
C LEU A 59 -7.22 9.23 -6.23
N GLY A 60 -6.72 8.00 -6.02
CA GLY A 60 -5.40 7.57 -6.46
C GLY A 60 -4.24 8.02 -5.57
N PHE A 61 -3.02 7.74 -6.02
CA PHE A 61 -1.79 7.93 -5.22
C PHE A 61 -1.51 9.38 -4.85
N ASP A 62 -2.04 10.36 -5.58
CA ASP A 62 -1.92 11.78 -5.23
C ASP A 62 -2.60 12.10 -3.88
N TRP A 63 -3.50 11.22 -3.43
CA TRP A 63 -4.21 11.29 -2.17
C TRP A 63 -3.86 10.14 -1.22
N ALA A 64 -2.67 9.55 -1.36
CA ALA A 64 -2.22 8.47 -0.50
C ALA A 64 -2.17 8.91 0.96
N LEU A 65 -2.78 8.11 1.83
CA LEU A 65 -2.73 8.29 3.28
C LEU A 65 -1.45 7.65 3.82
N LEU A 66 -0.36 8.39 3.74
CA LEU A 66 0.95 7.94 4.18
C LEU A 66 1.29 8.44 5.58
N ARG A 67 1.94 7.58 6.37
CA ARG A 67 2.59 8.00 7.61
C ARG A 67 3.75 8.94 7.30
N ARG A 68 4.02 9.89 8.21
CA ARG A 68 4.98 10.98 8.01
C ARG A 68 6.34 10.57 7.43
N PRO A 69 7.04 9.51 7.88
CA PRO A 69 8.33 9.13 7.30
C PRO A 69 8.27 8.79 5.82
N PHE A 70 7.16 8.22 5.33
CA PHE A 70 6.97 7.89 3.92
C PHE A 70 6.68 9.14 3.08
N ILE A 71 5.95 10.13 3.62
CA ILE A 71 5.79 11.45 2.96
C ILE A 71 7.16 12.13 2.80
N GLU A 72 8.01 12.05 3.83
CA GLU A 72 9.36 12.59 3.79
C GLU A 72 10.25 11.84 2.79
N ALA A 73 10.06 10.52 2.62
CA ALA A 73 10.77 9.71 1.62
C ALA A 73 10.41 10.12 0.19
N VAL A 74 9.12 10.36 -0.12
CA VAL A 74 8.68 10.89 -1.42
C VAL A 74 9.41 12.18 -1.77
N ASN A 75 9.54 13.10 -0.79
CA ASN A 75 10.11 14.42 -1.02
C ASN A 75 11.64 14.40 -1.17
N LYS A 76 12.32 13.37 -0.65
CA LYS A 76 13.78 13.29 -0.67
C LYS A 76 14.36 12.64 -1.91
N LEU A 77 13.51 12.10 -2.83
CA LEU A 77 13.97 11.26 -3.94
C LEU A 77 15.07 10.33 -3.39
N CYS A 78 14.72 9.22 -2.77
CA CYS A 78 15.71 8.34 -2.12
C CYS A 78 16.83 7.96 -3.11
N SER A 79 17.90 8.73 -3.09
CA SER A 79 19.08 8.57 -3.94
C SER A 79 20.07 7.56 -3.34
N CYS A 80 19.61 6.69 -2.46
CA CYS A 80 20.44 5.60 -1.97
C CYS A 80 20.92 4.79 -3.17
N ALA A 81 22.23 4.65 -3.32
CA ALA A 81 22.81 3.71 -4.27
C ALA A 81 22.25 2.33 -3.91
N LYS A 82 21.22 1.91 -4.65
CA LYS A 82 20.56 0.64 -4.42
C LYS A 82 21.58 -0.45 -4.68
N ARG A 83 21.88 -1.24 -3.65
CA ARG A 83 22.67 -2.44 -3.83
C ARG A 83 21.88 -3.36 -4.74
N THR A 84 22.51 -3.88 -5.76
CA THR A 84 21.94 -4.90 -6.61
C THR A 84 21.45 -6.03 -5.69
N GLU A 85 20.07 -6.20 -5.60
CA GLU A 85 19.43 -7.42 -5.15
C GLU A 85 19.19 -7.59 -3.64
N SER A 86 18.81 -6.49 -3.01
CA SER A 86 18.21 -6.53 -1.67
C SER A 86 16.68 -6.62 -1.76
N ILE A 87 16.08 -7.60 -1.08
CA ILE A 87 14.63 -7.82 -1.07
C ILE A 87 14.10 -7.65 0.35
N THR A 88 13.06 -6.85 0.51
CA THR A 88 12.24 -6.86 1.72
C THR A 88 10.92 -7.60 1.45
N ILE A 89 10.53 -8.50 2.36
CA ILE A 89 9.31 -9.31 2.26
C ILE A 89 8.43 -9.01 3.47
N THR A 90 7.16 -8.66 3.24
CA THR A 90 6.21 -8.40 4.32
C THR A 90 4.76 -8.61 3.90
N PHE A 91 4.02 -9.43 4.64
CA PHE A 91 2.60 -9.74 4.42
C PHE A 91 1.74 -9.40 5.63
N GLY A 92 2.14 -8.35 6.37
CA GLY A 92 1.43 -7.87 7.54
C GLY A 92 1.78 -8.60 8.84
N GLY A 93 1.05 -8.26 9.90
CA GLY A 93 1.41 -8.67 11.27
C GLY A 93 1.16 -10.13 11.59
N VAL A 94 0.20 -10.77 10.97
CA VAL A 94 -0.22 -12.15 11.28
C VAL A 94 0.30 -13.15 10.26
N ASP A 95 0.20 -12.84 8.96
CA ASP A 95 0.58 -13.71 7.84
C ASP A 95 0.21 -15.19 8.06
N SER A 96 -1.08 -15.45 8.24
CA SER A 96 -1.62 -16.77 8.62
C SER A 96 -1.34 -17.88 7.59
N PHE A 97 -0.97 -17.52 6.37
CA PHE A 97 -0.69 -18.44 5.27
C PHE A 97 0.81 -18.70 5.05
N ASP A 98 1.69 -18.06 5.87
CA ASP A 98 3.16 -18.15 5.72
C ASP A 98 3.66 -17.72 4.33
N PHE A 99 3.03 -16.68 3.75
CA PHE A 99 3.51 -16.10 2.48
C PHE A 99 4.94 -15.59 2.60
N THR A 100 5.30 -15.02 3.76
CA THR A 100 6.67 -14.60 4.07
C THR A 100 7.65 -15.75 3.88
N GLY A 101 7.38 -16.90 4.50
CA GLY A 101 8.24 -18.07 4.37
C GLY A 101 8.25 -18.65 2.94
N HIS A 102 7.13 -18.59 2.23
CA HIS A 102 7.03 -19.01 0.83
C HIS A 102 7.96 -18.15 -0.05
N TYR A 103 7.82 -16.82 -0.03
CA TYR A 103 8.59 -15.93 -0.88
C TYR A 103 10.07 -15.81 -0.49
N ILE A 104 10.44 -16.04 0.78
CA ILE A 104 11.86 -16.20 1.14
C ILE A 104 12.47 -17.37 0.39
N ARG A 105 11.80 -18.52 0.37
CA ARG A 105 12.30 -19.72 -0.32
C ARG A 105 12.43 -19.52 -1.81
N GLU A 106 11.51 -18.80 -2.44
CA GLU A 106 11.59 -18.44 -3.85
C GLU A 106 12.71 -17.43 -4.14
N ALA A 107 12.79 -16.36 -3.36
CA ALA A 107 13.82 -15.33 -3.51
C ALA A 107 15.24 -15.92 -3.37
N MET A 108 15.41 -16.93 -2.52
CA MET A 108 16.69 -17.64 -2.38
C MET A 108 17.13 -18.42 -3.62
N GLN A 109 16.21 -18.76 -4.52
CA GLN A 109 16.54 -19.42 -5.80
C GLN A 109 17.06 -18.43 -6.84
N LEU A 110 16.88 -17.13 -6.64
CA LEU A 110 17.38 -16.09 -7.53
C LEU A 110 18.88 -15.90 -7.29
N PRO A 111 19.74 -16.15 -8.30
CA PRO A 111 21.20 -16.15 -8.11
C PRO A 111 21.74 -14.75 -7.77
N THR A 112 20.98 -13.73 -8.12
CA THR A 112 21.32 -12.34 -7.95
C THR A 112 21.01 -11.83 -6.54
N VAL A 113 20.14 -12.47 -5.78
CA VAL A 113 19.70 -12.02 -4.45
C VAL A 113 20.76 -12.26 -3.39
N SER A 114 21.28 -11.17 -2.84
CA SER A 114 22.34 -11.15 -1.83
C SER A 114 21.82 -10.93 -0.40
N GLN A 115 20.66 -10.28 -0.26
CA GLN A 115 20.06 -9.95 1.03
C GLN A 115 18.54 -10.05 1.00
N ILE A 116 17.97 -10.72 1.98
CA ILE A 116 16.51 -10.83 2.19
C ILE A 116 16.20 -10.38 3.61
N THR A 117 15.35 -9.38 3.75
CA THR A 117 14.84 -8.95 5.07
C THR A 117 13.35 -9.26 5.14
N ALA A 118 12.97 -10.15 6.06
CA ALA A 118 11.57 -10.48 6.32
C ALA A 118 11.05 -9.64 7.49
N VAL A 119 10.03 -8.81 7.24
CA VAL A 119 9.35 -8.06 8.30
C VAL A 119 8.09 -8.82 8.68
N VAL A 120 8.04 -9.30 9.91
CA VAL A 120 6.96 -10.12 10.44
C VAL A 120 6.39 -9.49 11.71
N GLY A 121 5.12 -9.75 12.01
CA GLY A 121 4.54 -9.33 13.29
C GLY A 121 4.82 -10.31 14.42
N ASP A 122 4.49 -9.91 15.65
CA ASP A 122 4.67 -10.77 16.84
C ASP A 122 3.78 -12.02 16.80
N ALA A 123 2.65 -11.93 16.11
CA ALA A 123 1.72 -13.04 15.94
C ALA A 123 2.08 -13.99 14.79
N TYR A 124 3.14 -13.69 14.04
CA TYR A 124 3.56 -14.52 12.92
C TYR A 124 4.04 -15.90 13.38
N GLN A 125 3.40 -16.92 12.86
CA GLN A 125 3.73 -18.33 13.11
C GLN A 125 4.01 -19.01 11.76
N PRO A 126 5.28 -19.30 11.43
CA PRO A 126 5.61 -19.93 10.17
C PRO A 126 5.05 -21.36 10.10
N GLN A 127 4.47 -21.73 8.98
CA GLN A 127 3.99 -23.12 8.73
C GLN A 127 5.15 -24.12 8.55
N LYS A 128 6.30 -23.62 8.14
CA LYS A 128 7.55 -24.40 8.00
C LYS A 128 8.63 -23.72 8.85
N PRO A 129 9.66 -24.46 9.28
CA PRO A 129 10.78 -23.85 10.01
C PRO A 129 11.35 -22.63 9.29
N ARG A 130 11.67 -21.59 10.04
CA ARG A 130 12.29 -20.38 9.49
C ARG A 130 13.55 -20.74 8.72
N VAL A 131 13.72 -20.12 7.57
CA VAL A 131 14.93 -20.30 6.75
C VAL A 131 16.14 -19.74 7.50
N ARG A 132 17.17 -20.57 7.66
CA ARG A 132 18.46 -20.21 8.27
C ARG A 132 19.52 -20.14 7.19
N ASP A 133 19.70 -18.96 6.62
CA ASP A 133 20.72 -18.65 5.64
C ASP A 133 21.33 -17.27 5.97
N ARG A 134 22.61 -17.07 5.69
CA ARG A 134 23.31 -15.80 5.96
C ARG A 134 22.70 -14.61 5.22
N ARG A 135 21.98 -14.84 4.15
CA ARG A 135 21.29 -13.81 3.36
C ARG A 135 19.96 -13.39 3.96
N VAL A 136 19.39 -14.16 4.91
CA VAL A 136 18.04 -13.97 5.44
C VAL A 136 18.10 -13.41 6.86
N SER A 137 17.44 -12.28 7.05
CA SER A 137 17.21 -11.68 8.37
C SER A 137 15.71 -11.51 8.62
N TYR A 138 15.30 -11.64 9.88
CA TYR A 138 13.93 -11.42 10.32
C TYR A 138 13.88 -10.23 11.27
N CYS A 139 12.97 -9.31 11.00
CA CYS A 139 12.70 -8.13 11.82
C CYS A 139 11.24 -8.10 12.26
N SER A 140 10.96 -7.59 13.45
CA SER A 140 9.61 -7.35 13.94
C SER A 140 9.55 -6.01 14.66
N ASN A 141 8.33 -5.49 14.88
CA ASN A 141 8.08 -4.26 15.63
C ASN A 141 8.84 -3.02 15.11
N LEU A 142 9.04 -2.93 13.79
CA LEU A 142 9.67 -1.76 13.21
C LEU A 142 8.76 -0.54 13.33
N THR A 143 9.33 0.58 13.75
CA THR A 143 8.65 1.87 13.69
C THR A 143 8.43 2.30 12.24
N ALA A 144 7.53 3.26 12.02
CA ALA A 144 7.31 3.81 10.66
C ALA A 144 8.60 4.37 10.04
N GLN A 145 9.48 4.96 10.85
CA GLN A 145 10.77 5.47 10.42
C GLN A 145 11.68 4.33 9.95
N GLN A 146 11.82 3.27 10.74
CA GLN A 146 12.63 2.11 10.40
C GLN A 146 12.11 1.37 9.17
N MET A 147 10.76 1.28 9.01
CA MET A 147 10.16 0.72 7.80
C MET A 147 10.49 1.56 6.56
N ALA A 148 10.40 2.89 6.65
CA ALA A 148 10.73 3.77 5.54
C ALA A 148 12.22 3.66 5.16
N GLU A 149 13.12 3.63 6.15
CA GLU A 149 14.56 3.43 5.93
C GLU A 149 14.84 2.08 5.26
N LEU A 150 14.18 1.02 5.72
CA LEU A 150 14.32 -0.31 5.14
C LEU A 150 13.84 -0.35 3.68
N PHE A 151 12.66 0.23 3.39
CA PHE A 151 12.14 0.26 2.02
C PHE A 151 12.99 1.13 1.09
N CYS A 152 13.49 2.28 1.58
CA CYS A 152 14.44 3.09 0.82
C CYS A 152 15.75 2.35 0.49
N ALA A 153 16.19 1.44 1.37
CA ALA A 153 17.40 0.64 1.18
C ALA A 153 17.18 -0.62 0.33
N SER A 154 15.92 -1.00 0.06
CA SER A 154 15.56 -2.20 -0.68
C SER A 154 15.45 -1.95 -2.18
N ASP A 155 15.96 -2.87 -3.00
CA ASP A 155 15.70 -2.85 -4.44
C ASP A 155 14.27 -3.29 -4.74
N TRP A 156 13.80 -4.31 -4.02
CA TRP A 156 12.47 -4.87 -4.17
C TRP A 156 11.75 -4.97 -2.83
N VAL A 157 10.46 -4.72 -2.87
CA VAL A 157 9.53 -5.06 -1.77
C VAL A 157 8.52 -6.05 -2.30
N ILE A 158 8.41 -7.20 -1.64
CA ILE A 158 7.41 -8.24 -1.92
C ILE A 158 6.34 -8.15 -0.84
N CYS A 159 5.11 -7.84 -1.24
CA CYS A 159 4.01 -7.65 -0.29
C CYS A 159 2.64 -7.92 -0.91
N SER A 160 1.58 -7.81 -0.12
CA SER A 160 0.20 -7.79 -0.63
C SER A 160 -0.21 -6.41 -1.15
N ALA A 161 -1.25 -6.37 -1.99
CA ALA A 161 -1.92 -5.16 -2.44
C ALA A 161 -2.66 -4.50 -1.25
N SER A 162 -1.95 -3.68 -0.50
CA SER A 162 -2.42 -3.04 0.73
C SER A 162 -1.65 -1.73 0.95
N THR A 163 -1.94 -1.01 2.04
CA THR A 163 -1.24 0.24 2.40
C THR A 163 0.29 0.09 2.38
N VAL A 164 0.82 -1.08 2.73
CA VAL A 164 2.27 -1.36 2.70
C VAL A 164 2.86 -1.19 1.30
N SER A 165 2.13 -1.57 0.26
CA SER A 165 2.59 -1.40 -1.13
C SER A 165 2.72 0.08 -1.50
N ILE A 166 1.80 0.93 -1.04
CA ILE A 166 1.88 2.39 -1.27
C ILE A 166 3.09 2.98 -0.53
N GLU A 167 3.35 2.52 0.68
CA GLU A 167 4.52 2.92 1.46
C GLU A 167 5.83 2.53 0.76
N ALA A 168 5.88 1.33 0.16
CA ALA A 168 7.04 0.89 -0.61
C ALA A 168 7.25 1.73 -1.88
N ILE A 169 6.17 2.06 -2.60
CA ILE A 169 6.20 2.97 -3.75
C ILE A 169 6.71 4.35 -3.35
N ALA A 170 6.26 4.87 -2.20
CA ALA A 170 6.69 6.17 -1.65
C ALA A 170 8.22 6.21 -1.40
N CYS A 171 8.82 5.08 -1.07
CA CYS A 171 10.26 4.92 -0.86
C CYS A 171 11.03 4.63 -2.16
N GLY A 172 10.36 4.52 -3.30
CA GLY A 172 10.98 4.26 -4.59
C GLY A 172 11.53 2.84 -4.73
N ALA A 173 11.05 1.87 -3.97
CA ALA A 173 11.36 0.46 -4.15
C ALA A 173 10.58 -0.10 -5.35
N LYS A 174 11.15 -1.06 -6.08
CA LYS A 174 10.40 -1.87 -7.03
C LYS A 174 9.45 -2.80 -6.26
N LEU A 175 8.28 -3.04 -6.80
CA LEU A 175 7.22 -3.75 -6.11
C LEU A 175 6.89 -5.08 -6.80
N ALA A 176 6.90 -6.17 -6.04
CA ALA A 176 6.24 -7.41 -6.41
C ALA A 176 5.02 -7.59 -5.51
N VAL A 177 3.83 -7.64 -6.10
CA VAL A 177 2.57 -7.54 -5.37
C VAL A 177 1.63 -8.69 -5.69
N GLY A 178 1.02 -9.27 -4.66
CA GLY A 178 -0.07 -10.22 -4.78
C GLY A 178 -1.29 -9.83 -3.97
N TRP A 179 -2.35 -10.61 -4.08
CA TRP A 179 -3.55 -10.43 -3.28
C TRP A 179 -4.05 -11.78 -2.76
N TYR A 180 -4.83 -11.79 -1.67
CA TYR A 180 -5.33 -13.02 -1.05
C TYR A 180 -6.67 -12.83 -0.31
N VAL A 181 -7.21 -11.61 -0.29
CA VAL A 181 -8.55 -11.27 0.23
C VAL A 181 -9.25 -10.34 -0.76
N ASP A 182 -10.57 -10.45 -0.87
CA ASP A 182 -11.35 -9.83 -1.95
C ASP A 182 -11.18 -8.31 -2.04
N ASN A 183 -11.09 -7.63 -0.91
CA ASN A 183 -10.89 -6.17 -0.89
C ASN A 183 -9.50 -5.70 -1.40
N GLN A 184 -8.60 -6.63 -1.71
CA GLN A 184 -7.31 -6.32 -2.33
C GLN A 184 -7.33 -6.45 -3.85
N ALA A 185 -8.35 -7.13 -4.42
CA ALA A 185 -8.37 -7.51 -5.83
C ALA A 185 -8.40 -6.30 -6.77
N ASP A 186 -9.25 -5.30 -6.47
CA ASP A 186 -9.38 -4.09 -7.31
C ASP A 186 -8.11 -3.26 -7.26
N TYR A 187 -7.54 -3.09 -6.08
CA TYR A 187 -6.27 -2.38 -5.93
C TYR A 187 -5.11 -3.13 -6.59
N TYR A 188 -5.06 -4.46 -6.46
CA TYR A 188 -4.09 -5.28 -7.19
C TYR A 188 -4.22 -5.08 -8.71
N SER A 189 -5.45 -5.08 -9.24
CA SER A 189 -5.71 -4.86 -10.65
C SER A 189 -5.24 -3.48 -11.11
N LEU A 190 -5.48 -2.44 -10.32
CA LEU A 190 -4.97 -1.10 -10.60
C LEU A 190 -3.44 -1.10 -10.64
N LEU A 191 -2.77 -1.63 -9.61
CA LEU A 191 -1.31 -1.66 -9.54
C LEU A 191 -0.69 -2.37 -10.76
N THR A 192 -1.22 -3.53 -11.12
CA THR A 192 -0.69 -4.32 -12.22
C THR A 192 -0.96 -3.71 -13.59
N SER A 193 -2.07 -2.98 -13.76
CA SER A 193 -2.39 -2.27 -15.01
C SER A 193 -1.40 -1.14 -15.34
N THR A 194 -0.68 -0.62 -14.36
CA THR A 194 0.32 0.43 -14.56
C THR A 194 1.58 -0.05 -15.27
N GLY A 195 1.85 -1.36 -15.29
CA GLY A 195 3.11 -1.95 -15.76
C GLY A 195 4.32 -1.70 -14.84
N GLY A 196 4.13 -0.93 -13.76
CA GLY A 196 5.20 -0.56 -12.81
C GLY A 196 5.35 -1.51 -11.61
N VAL A 197 4.70 -2.66 -11.62
CA VAL A 197 4.82 -3.68 -10.58
C VAL A 197 4.91 -5.08 -11.17
N LEU A 198 5.53 -5.98 -10.43
CA LEU A 198 5.62 -7.39 -10.75
C LEU A 198 4.39 -8.13 -10.18
N PRO A 199 3.51 -8.70 -11.01
CA PRO A 199 2.31 -9.37 -10.52
C PRO A 199 2.65 -10.74 -9.91
N LEU A 200 2.14 -11.01 -8.70
CA LEU A 200 2.24 -12.33 -8.04
C LEU A 200 0.91 -13.12 -8.07
N GLY A 201 -0.16 -12.52 -8.60
CA GLY A 201 -1.47 -13.15 -8.72
C GLY A 201 -2.23 -13.25 -7.39
N ASN A 202 -3.21 -14.16 -7.36
CA ASN A 202 -3.83 -14.60 -6.11
C ASN A 202 -2.85 -15.53 -5.40
N ILE A 203 -2.13 -14.97 -4.43
CA ILE A 203 -1.03 -15.69 -3.75
C ILE A 203 -1.51 -16.81 -2.82
N LYS A 204 -2.80 -16.88 -2.54
CA LYS A 204 -3.40 -17.94 -1.74
C LYS A 204 -3.73 -19.16 -2.58
N ASP A 205 -4.34 -18.95 -3.75
CA ASP A 205 -4.95 -20.03 -4.53
C ASP A 205 -4.09 -20.38 -5.77
N ASN A 206 -3.46 -19.38 -6.38
CA ASN A 206 -2.66 -19.57 -7.61
C ASN A 206 -1.50 -18.55 -7.67
N PRO A 207 -0.49 -18.67 -6.81
CA PRO A 207 0.66 -17.76 -6.80
C PRO A 207 1.46 -17.87 -8.10
N ILE A 208 1.91 -16.73 -8.62
CA ILE A 208 2.88 -16.67 -9.71
C ILE A 208 4.28 -16.72 -9.08
N PRO A 209 5.13 -17.71 -9.39
CA PRO A 209 6.46 -17.85 -8.80
C PRO A 209 7.38 -16.70 -9.19
N LEU A 210 8.22 -16.23 -8.27
CA LEU A 210 9.23 -15.19 -8.56
C LEU A 210 10.19 -15.60 -9.69
N THR A 211 10.51 -16.87 -9.79
CA THR A 211 11.42 -17.41 -10.81
C THR A 211 10.84 -17.42 -12.23
N SER A 212 9.51 -17.32 -12.37
CA SER A 212 8.84 -17.25 -13.68
C SER A 212 8.72 -15.82 -14.22
N LEU A 213 9.12 -14.83 -13.44
CA LEU A 213 8.99 -13.42 -13.77
C LEU A 213 10.36 -12.87 -14.20
N GLU A 214 10.44 -12.29 -15.39
CA GLU A 214 11.60 -11.50 -15.77
C GLU A 214 11.65 -10.24 -14.91
N ILE A 215 12.56 -10.21 -13.95
CA ILE A 215 12.76 -9.08 -13.03
C ILE A 215 13.32 -7.85 -13.77
N ALA A 216 13.72 -8.00 -15.04
CA ALA A 216 14.23 -6.94 -15.88
C ALA A 216 13.08 -6.14 -16.50
N GLY A 217 13.08 -4.82 -16.31
CA GLY A 217 12.22 -3.89 -17.05
C GLY A 217 10.98 -3.37 -16.32
N VAL A 218 10.81 -3.66 -15.04
CA VAL A 218 9.78 -2.99 -14.24
C VAL A 218 10.29 -1.62 -13.81
N ASP A 219 9.62 -0.56 -14.31
CA ASP A 219 9.87 0.81 -13.87
C ASP A 219 9.29 1.03 -12.48
N ASN A 220 9.95 1.87 -11.68
CA ASN A 220 9.44 2.20 -10.36
C ASN A 220 8.17 3.05 -10.48
N LEU A 221 7.09 2.64 -9.85
CA LEU A 221 5.97 3.54 -9.62
C LEU A 221 6.42 4.71 -8.75
N GLN A 222 5.86 5.88 -9.01
CA GLN A 222 6.19 7.07 -8.25
C GLN A 222 4.92 7.74 -7.72
N ILE A 223 5.01 8.20 -6.48
CA ILE A 223 4.02 9.09 -5.89
C ILE A 223 4.52 10.52 -6.07
N LYS A 224 3.65 11.40 -6.57
CA LYS A 224 4.01 12.82 -6.72
C LYS A 224 4.23 13.47 -5.36
N SER A 225 5.24 14.31 -5.27
CA SER A 225 5.48 15.16 -4.10
C SER A 225 4.28 16.10 -3.81
N GLY A 226 4.26 16.72 -2.63
CA GLY A 226 3.21 17.69 -2.27
C GLY A 226 1.92 17.07 -1.71
N ILE A 227 1.96 15.81 -1.23
CA ILE A 227 0.79 15.18 -0.58
C ILE A 227 0.30 16.02 0.61
N ARG A 228 1.22 16.46 1.46
CA ARG A 228 0.87 17.24 2.65
C ARG A 228 0.18 18.56 2.27
N GLU A 229 0.68 19.26 1.28
CA GLU A 229 0.15 20.51 0.77
C GLU A 229 -1.24 20.30 0.16
N ARG A 230 -1.47 19.20 -0.59
CA ARG A 230 -2.79 18.86 -1.12
C ARG A 230 -3.82 18.67 -0.01
N TYR A 231 -3.47 17.97 1.07
CA TYR A 231 -4.37 17.80 2.22
C TYR A 231 -4.62 19.11 2.96
N ILE A 232 -3.60 19.96 3.16
CA ILE A 232 -3.77 21.29 3.78
C ILE A 232 -4.77 22.10 2.96
N ASN A 233 -4.57 22.20 1.65
CA ASN A 233 -5.46 22.96 0.76
C ASN A 233 -6.90 22.41 0.79
N LEU A 234 -7.06 21.07 0.78
CA LEU A 234 -8.36 20.43 0.88
C LEU A 234 -9.09 20.80 2.16
N PHE A 235 -8.44 20.74 3.31
CA PHE A 235 -9.06 21.06 4.59
C PHE A 235 -9.31 22.56 4.77
N GLU A 236 -8.46 23.44 4.23
CA GLU A 236 -8.72 24.88 4.19
C GLU A 236 -9.93 25.22 3.32
N GLU A 237 -10.08 24.59 2.15
CA GLU A 237 -11.23 24.73 1.28
C GLU A 237 -12.53 24.31 1.99
N LEU A 238 -12.51 23.17 2.67
CA LEU A 238 -13.65 22.70 3.47
C LEU A 238 -14.01 23.65 4.62
N GLY A 239 -13.01 24.28 5.24
CA GLY A 239 -13.23 25.23 6.35
C GLY A 239 -13.79 26.57 5.89
N ARG A 240 -13.47 27.05 4.68
CA ARG A 240 -13.95 28.35 4.16
C ARG A 240 -15.42 28.35 3.75
N ASN A 241 -15.96 27.20 3.42
CA ASN A 241 -17.35 27.05 2.98
C ASN A 241 -18.35 26.87 4.15
N VAL A 242 -17.97 27.26 5.37
CA VAL A 242 -18.83 27.26 6.54
C VAL A 242 -19.43 28.69 6.68
N HIS A 243 -20.55 28.95 5.96
CA HIS A 243 -21.40 30.12 6.17
C HIS A 243 -22.86 29.70 6.26
#